data_adb23b7bc63441165344d28e9d93e9a8
#
_entry.id   adb23b7bc63441165344d28e9d93e9a8
#
_cell.length_a   1.000
_cell.length_b   1.000
_cell.length_c   1.000
_cell.angle_alpha   90.00
_cell.angle_beta   90.00
_cell.angle_gamma   90.00
#
_symmetry.space_group_name_H-M   'P 1'
#
loop_
_entity.id
_entity.type
_entity.pdbx_description
1 polymer ?
#
loop_
_entity_poly.entity_id
_entity_poly.type
_entity_poly.pdbx_seq_one_letter_code
_entity_poly.pdbx_strand_id
1 'polypeptide(L)'
;MKNICIGLFEGETLPESLAAFKDVKLDLEFGKVTTIYTLHQLDCEKIVVVGLGDGKKNIKEAFSKVEADDYLVYVNENTAYAAGFGLVYGAYSYKETKVYDLESDGFKDEFEKGKTVARIVNHAREMSDMPANFLTPDHLVDEAKMVAEKYDMEIEVLAQEDLEEIGAGALLAVNQGSDRPCFMVVIRYDGGKEDEDYTALVGKGLTYDAGGYNIKSNMHGMKYDMCGAANMLCALELVAELKIE
;
A
#
# COMPACT_ATOMS: atom_id res chain seq x y z
N MET A 1 24.93 -9.19 -4.65
CA MET A 1 25.25 -7.75 -4.60
C MET A 1 24.07 -6.98 -5.14
N LYS A 2 23.66 -5.86 -4.52
CA LYS A 2 22.47 -5.11 -4.94
C LYS A 2 22.76 -4.31 -6.20
N ASN A 3 21.79 -4.23 -7.09
CA ASN A 3 21.84 -3.31 -8.23
C ASN A 3 21.66 -1.86 -7.75
N ILE A 4 21.95 -0.89 -8.59
CA ILE A 4 21.78 0.53 -8.25
C ILE A 4 20.47 1.04 -8.87
N CYS A 5 19.68 1.76 -8.10
CA CYS A 5 18.53 2.50 -8.59
C CYS A 5 18.70 3.99 -8.24
N ILE A 6 18.45 4.89 -9.19
CA ILE A 6 18.54 6.33 -9.00
C ILE A 6 17.46 7.06 -9.77
N GLY A 7 16.80 8.04 -9.15
CA GLY A 7 15.88 8.95 -9.80
C GLY A 7 16.58 10.26 -10.15
N LEU A 8 16.43 10.73 -11.40
CA LEU A 8 17.01 11.99 -11.88
C LEU A 8 15.94 12.88 -12.52
N PHE A 9 15.95 14.16 -12.17
CA PHE A 9 15.15 15.18 -12.86
C PHE A 9 15.77 15.59 -14.18
N GLU A 10 14.96 16.20 -15.05
CA GLU A 10 15.46 16.79 -16.30
C GLU A 10 16.59 17.80 -16.02
N GLY A 11 17.70 17.63 -16.74
CA GLY A 11 18.90 18.45 -16.56
C GLY A 11 19.88 17.95 -15.51
N GLU A 12 19.54 16.95 -14.69
CA GLU A 12 20.47 16.29 -13.77
C GLU A 12 21.35 15.27 -14.49
N THR A 13 22.45 14.93 -13.86
CA THR A 13 23.44 13.94 -14.34
C THR A 13 23.71 12.89 -13.27
N LEU A 14 24.27 11.77 -13.68
CA LEU A 14 24.73 10.74 -12.75
C LEU A 14 25.74 11.32 -11.75
N PRO A 15 25.70 10.88 -10.48
CA PRO A 15 26.65 11.31 -9.46
C PRO A 15 28.07 10.87 -9.81
N GLU A 16 29.07 11.52 -9.19
CA GLU A 16 30.49 11.27 -9.47
C GLU A 16 30.89 9.81 -9.26
N SER A 17 30.28 9.12 -8.30
CA SER A 17 30.47 7.68 -8.08
C SER A 17 30.07 6.79 -9.28
N LEU A 18 29.25 7.31 -10.19
CA LEU A 18 28.79 6.65 -11.42
C LEU A 18 29.33 7.31 -12.68
N ALA A 19 30.36 8.16 -12.59
CA ALA A 19 30.90 8.95 -13.70
C ALA A 19 31.42 8.11 -14.86
N ALA A 20 31.74 6.84 -14.68
CA ALA A 20 32.11 5.91 -15.75
C ALA A 20 31.00 5.76 -16.81
N PHE A 21 29.75 6.06 -16.46
CA PHE A 21 28.56 5.91 -17.29
C PHE A 21 27.97 7.27 -17.77
N LYS A 22 28.67 8.38 -17.55
CA LYS A 22 28.19 9.74 -17.88
C LYS A 22 27.84 9.97 -19.35
N ASP A 23 28.47 9.21 -20.25
CA ASP A 23 28.28 9.33 -21.71
C ASP A 23 27.07 8.51 -22.20
N VAL A 24 26.40 7.75 -21.32
CA VAL A 24 25.18 7.04 -21.66
C VAL A 24 24.04 8.04 -21.83
N LYS A 25 23.34 7.95 -22.93
CA LYS A 25 22.16 8.78 -23.17
C LYS A 25 21.01 8.33 -22.27
N LEU A 26 20.61 9.18 -21.31
CA LEU A 26 19.50 8.95 -20.40
C LEU A 26 18.22 9.60 -20.96
N ASP A 27 17.11 8.89 -20.80
CA ASP A 27 15.79 9.47 -21.02
C ASP A 27 15.21 9.85 -19.65
N LEU A 28 15.23 11.15 -19.33
CA LEU A 28 14.79 11.70 -18.06
C LEU A 28 13.34 12.20 -18.07
N GLU A 29 12.59 11.96 -19.18
CA GLU A 29 11.16 12.21 -19.18
C GLU A 29 10.47 11.42 -18.06
N PHE A 30 9.42 11.99 -17.50
CA PHE A 30 8.71 11.41 -16.38
C PHE A 30 8.28 9.94 -16.59
N GLY A 31 8.75 9.07 -15.69
CA GLY A 31 8.41 7.65 -15.68
C GLY A 31 9.10 6.82 -16.76
N LYS A 32 10.10 7.37 -17.43
CA LYS A 32 11.01 6.59 -18.28
C LYS A 32 12.03 5.88 -17.42
N VAL A 33 12.33 4.64 -17.76
CA VAL A 33 13.32 3.82 -17.05
C VAL A 33 14.41 3.43 -18.02
N THR A 34 15.64 3.81 -17.71
CA THR A 34 16.83 3.45 -18.48
C THR A 34 17.68 2.47 -17.69
N THR A 35 17.95 1.29 -18.26
CA THR A 35 18.82 0.29 -17.63
C THR A 35 20.19 0.32 -18.30
N ILE A 36 21.25 0.43 -17.47
CA ILE A 36 22.65 0.42 -17.89
C ILE A 36 23.30 -0.83 -17.31
N TYR A 37 23.81 -1.72 -18.14
CA TYR A 37 24.60 -2.86 -17.68
C TYR A 37 26.03 -2.45 -17.43
N THR A 38 26.55 -2.80 -16.23
CA THR A 38 27.87 -2.30 -15.78
C THR A 38 29.06 -3.02 -16.42
N LEU A 39 28.83 -4.20 -17.00
CA LEU A 39 29.87 -5.01 -17.65
C LEU A 39 31.12 -5.17 -16.75
N HIS A 40 30.91 -5.43 -15.47
CA HIS A 40 31.95 -5.59 -14.44
C HIS A 40 32.77 -4.31 -14.11
N GLN A 41 32.34 -3.13 -14.55
CA GLN A 41 32.98 -1.87 -14.16
C GLN A 41 32.58 -1.43 -12.73
N LEU A 42 31.52 -1.99 -12.18
CA LEU A 42 31.06 -1.85 -10.79
C LEU A 42 30.75 -3.22 -10.22
N ASP A 43 30.67 -3.30 -8.88
CA ASP A 43 30.27 -4.49 -8.14
C ASP A 43 28.75 -4.74 -8.16
N CYS A 44 28.04 -4.32 -9.20
CA CYS A 44 26.63 -4.58 -9.46
C CYS A 44 26.44 -4.92 -10.93
N GLU A 45 25.34 -5.61 -11.26
CA GLU A 45 25.07 -6.01 -12.63
C GLU A 45 24.54 -4.84 -13.47
N LYS A 46 23.68 -4.03 -12.89
CA LYS A 46 22.99 -2.93 -13.59
C LYS A 46 22.79 -1.69 -12.71
N ILE A 47 22.67 -0.57 -13.39
CA ILE A 47 22.17 0.69 -12.86
C ILE A 47 20.83 0.97 -13.52
N VAL A 48 19.81 1.24 -12.73
CA VAL A 48 18.47 1.63 -13.20
C VAL A 48 18.27 3.11 -12.93
N VAL A 49 18.13 3.89 -13.99
CA VAL A 49 17.88 5.34 -13.92
C VAL A 49 16.41 5.60 -14.21
N VAL A 50 15.74 6.30 -13.28
CA VAL A 50 14.33 6.66 -13.37
C VAL A 50 14.21 8.14 -13.70
N GLY A 51 13.57 8.47 -14.84
CA GLY A 51 13.26 9.85 -15.22
C GLY A 51 12.16 10.42 -14.33
N LEU A 52 12.45 11.51 -13.63
CA LEU A 52 11.52 12.20 -12.72
C LEU A 52 10.85 13.41 -13.42
N GLY A 53 11.25 13.71 -14.68
CA GLY A 53 10.73 14.83 -15.44
C GLY A 53 11.12 16.19 -14.85
N ASP A 54 10.24 17.17 -14.99
CA ASP A 54 10.43 18.54 -14.51
C ASP A 54 10.02 18.74 -13.04
N GLY A 55 9.74 17.66 -12.30
CA GLY A 55 9.34 17.69 -10.88
C GLY A 55 7.90 18.08 -10.60
N LYS A 56 7.07 18.34 -11.61
CA LYS A 56 5.67 18.74 -11.42
C LYS A 56 4.72 17.56 -11.18
N LYS A 57 5.13 16.36 -11.56
CA LYS A 57 4.34 15.13 -11.41
C LYS A 57 4.69 14.40 -10.10
N ASN A 58 3.81 13.50 -9.68
CA ASN A 58 4.04 12.68 -8.48
C ASN A 58 5.16 11.65 -8.75
N ILE A 59 6.35 11.94 -8.26
CA ILE A 59 7.54 11.11 -8.49
C ILE A 59 7.45 9.68 -7.93
N LYS A 60 6.54 9.40 -6.97
CA LYS A 60 6.23 8.03 -6.53
C LYS A 60 5.80 7.13 -7.70
N GLU A 61 5.01 7.69 -8.62
CA GLU A 61 4.55 6.98 -9.81
C GLU A 61 5.70 6.66 -10.78
N ALA A 62 6.72 7.52 -10.86
CA ALA A 62 7.90 7.22 -11.66
C ALA A 62 8.66 6.00 -11.12
N PHE A 63 8.92 5.97 -9.81
CA PHE A 63 9.59 4.83 -9.17
C PHE A 63 8.75 3.54 -9.20
N SER A 64 7.43 3.62 -9.24
CA SER A 64 6.58 2.41 -9.33
C SER A 64 6.68 1.66 -10.66
N LYS A 65 7.34 2.23 -11.66
CA LYS A 65 7.58 1.59 -12.97
C LYS A 65 8.87 0.79 -13.02
N VAL A 66 9.68 0.84 -11.97
CA VAL A 66 10.91 0.07 -11.87
C VAL A 66 10.59 -1.41 -11.67
N GLU A 67 11.26 -2.25 -12.42
CA GLU A 67 11.15 -3.70 -12.23
C GLU A 67 11.69 -4.10 -10.86
N ALA A 68 11.02 -5.03 -10.24
CA ALA A 68 11.32 -5.56 -8.92
C ALA A 68 12.66 -6.30 -8.86
N ASP A 69 13.60 -5.83 -8.03
CA ASP A 69 14.93 -6.38 -7.83
C ASP A 69 15.54 -5.88 -6.52
N ASP A 70 16.66 -6.44 -6.08
CA ASP A 70 17.41 -5.93 -4.94
C ASP A 70 18.20 -4.69 -5.34
N TYR A 71 17.92 -3.56 -4.67
CA TYR A 71 18.54 -2.28 -5.00
C TYR A 71 19.21 -1.59 -3.82
N LEU A 72 20.38 -0.99 -4.09
CA LEU A 72 20.88 0.17 -3.36
C LEU A 72 20.34 1.41 -4.08
N VAL A 73 19.48 2.17 -3.41
CA VAL A 73 18.76 3.29 -3.99
C VAL A 73 19.45 4.61 -3.63
N TYR A 74 19.92 5.33 -4.64
CA TYR A 74 20.51 6.65 -4.47
C TYR A 74 19.42 7.70 -4.37
N VAL A 75 19.37 8.37 -3.23
CA VAL A 75 18.31 9.30 -2.87
C VAL A 75 18.85 10.61 -2.28
N ASN A 76 18.03 11.64 -2.32
CA ASN A 76 18.21 12.89 -1.60
C ASN A 76 16.94 13.21 -0.78
N GLU A 77 16.93 14.34 -0.07
CA GLU A 77 15.80 14.76 0.77
C GLU A 77 14.44 14.82 0.03
N ASN A 78 14.47 15.13 -1.27
CA ASN A 78 13.26 15.28 -2.09
C ASN A 78 12.78 13.96 -2.69
N THR A 79 13.63 12.94 -2.78
CA THR A 79 13.34 11.69 -3.48
C THR A 79 13.22 10.48 -2.56
N ALA A 80 13.78 10.52 -1.34
CA ALA A 80 13.88 9.36 -0.45
C ALA A 80 12.52 8.70 -0.16
N TYR A 81 11.56 9.46 0.35
CA TYR A 81 10.21 8.94 0.62
C TYR A 81 9.53 8.40 -0.64
N ALA A 82 9.63 9.14 -1.74
CA ALA A 82 8.99 8.77 -3.00
C ALA A 82 9.59 7.51 -3.63
N ALA A 83 10.90 7.34 -3.53
CA ALA A 83 11.60 6.14 -4.00
C ALA A 83 11.21 4.92 -3.16
N GLY A 84 11.26 5.02 -1.83
CA GLY A 84 10.83 3.94 -0.93
C GLY A 84 9.38 3.53 -1.18
N PHE A 85 8.48 4.51 -1.30
CA PHE A 85 7.08 4.25 -1.61
C PHE A 85 6.90 3.62 -3.00
N GLY A 86 7.45 4.25 -4.04
CA GLY A 86 7.20 3.86 -5.43
C GLY A 86 7.72 2.45 -5.74
N LEU A 87 8.92 2.12 -5.29
CA LEU A 87 9.51 0.80 -5.51
C LEU A 87 8.67 -0.31 -4.86
N VAL A 88 8.23 -0.14 -3.62
CA VAL A 88 7.40 -1.13 -2.93
C VAL A 88 5.98 -1.18 -3.51
N TYR A 89 5.38 -0.02 -3.79
CA TYR A 89 4.03 0.06 -4.37
C TYR A 89 3.95 -0.61 -5.75
N GLY A 90 4.95 -0.37 -6.59
CA GLY A 90 5.03 -0.92 -7.96
C GLY A 90 5.29 -2.43 -8.01
N ALA A 91 5.88 -2.96 -6.97
CA ALA A 91 6.16 -4.38 -6.84
C ALA A 91 4.95 -5.27 -6.59
N TYR A 92 3.84 -4.68 -6.18
CA TYR A 92 2.64 -5.44 -5.88
C TYR A 92 2.06 -6.09 -7.13
N SER A 93 1.81 -7.38 -7.02
CA SER A 93 1.00 -8.17 -7.94
C SER A 93 0.20 -9.17 -7.12
N TYR A 94 -1.11 -9.26 -7.33
CA TYR A 94 -1.96 -10.18 -6.57
C TYR A 94 -1.44 -11.64 -6.67
N LYS A 95 -1.17 -12.28 -5.53
CA LYS A 95 -0.55 -13.61 -5.35
C LYS A 95 0.91 -13.75 -5.82
N GLU A 96 1.51 -12.75 -6.41
CA GLU A 96 2.86 -12.80 -6.95
C GLU A 96 3.70 -11.59 -6.52
N THR A 97 3.32 -10.94 -5.42
CA THR A 97 4.09 -9.81 -4.88
C THR A 97 5.51 -10.24 -4.58
N LYS A 98 6.46 -9.63 -5.27
CA LYS A 98 7.88 -9.92 -5.07
C LYS A 98 8.39 -9.15 -3.87
N VAL A 99 9.13 -9.84 -3.02
CA VAL A 99 9.84 -9.23 -1.90
C VAL A 99 11.30 -9.11 -2.32
N TYR A 100 11.88 -7.91 -2.18
CA TYR A 100 13.27 -7.63 -2.49
C TYR A 100 13.89 -6.74 -1.42
N ASP A 101 15.21 -6.78 -1.41
CA ASP A 101 15.99 -6.04 -0.44
C ASP A 101 16.31 -4.63 -0.99
N LEU A 102 15.67 -3.62 -0.39
CA LEU A 102 15.83 -2.22 -0.75
C LEU A 102 16.55 -1.48 0.37
N GLU A 103 17.69 -0.92 0.06
CA GLU A 103 18.45 -0.02 0.94
C GLU A 103 18.66 1.33 0.27
N SER A 104 18.72 2.40 1.05
CA SER A 104 19.08 3.72 0.56
C SER A 104 20.52 4.08 0.95
N ASP A 105 21.20 4.86 0.11
CA ASP A 105 22.51 5.41 0.38
C ASP A 105 22.52 6.58 1.41
N GLY A 106 21.31 7.12 1.67
CA GLY A 106 21.06 8.21 2.63
C GLY A 106 19.60 8.34 2.98
N PHE A 107 19.23 9.32 3.82
CA PHE A 107 17.83 9.65 4.18
C PHE A 107 16.98 8.42 4.57
N LYS A 108 17.58 7.54 5.39
CA LYS A 108 17.02 6.20 5.69
C LYS A 108 15.63 6.27 6.30
N ASP A 109 15.38 7.19 7.21
CA ASP A 109 14.09 7.30 7.92
C ASP A 109 12.96 7.64 6.94
N GLU A 110 13.16 8.61 6.05
CA GLU A 110 12.18 8.97 5.04
C GLU A 110 11.98 7.85 4.00
N PHE A 111 13.05 7.17 3.63
CA PHE A 111 12.98 6.03 2.72
C PHE A 111 12.19 4.86 3.34
N GLU A 112 12.48 4.48 4.59
CA GLU A 112 11.76 3.42 5.31
C GLU A 112 10.30 3.81 5.56
N LYS A 113 10.01 5.07 5.87
CA LYS A 113 8.65 5.59 5.97
C LYS A 113 7.89 5.41 4.66
N GLY A 114 8.51 5.73 3.52
CA GLY A 114 7.93 5.49 2.19
C GLY A 114 7.61 4.01 1.96
N LYS A 115 8.53 3.11 2.27
CA LYS A 115 8.35 1.65 2.17
C LYS A 115 7.20 1.17 3.06
N THR A 116 7.14 1.65 4.28
CA THR A 116 6.09 1.28 5.26
C THR A 116 4.71 1.68 4.77
N VAL A 117 4.55 2.92 4.34
CA VAL A 117 3.27 3.40 3.79
C VAL A 117 2.86 2.59 2.56
N ALA A 118 3.78 2.27 1.66
CA ALA A 118 3.49 1.47 0.48
C ALA A 118 3.08 0.03 0.81
N ARG A 119 3.70 -0.60 1.83
CA ARG A 119 3.30 -1.95 2.30
C ARG A 119 1.87 -1.97 2.80
N ILE A 120 1.48 -1.00 3.61
CA ILE A 120 0.12 -0.91 4.15
C ILE A 120 -0.89 -0.62 3.03
N VAL A 121 -0.55 0.25 2.07
CA VAL A 121 -1.39 0.48 0.88
C VAL A 121 -1.52 -0.80 0.04
N ASN A 122 -0.45 -1.58 -0.11
CA ASN A 122 -0.49 -2.86 -0.82
C ASN A 122 -1.35 -3.90 -0.07
N HIS A 123 -1.38 -3.89 1.26
CA HIS A 123 -2.28 -4.72 2.04
C HIS A 123 -3.77 -4.42 1.74
N ALA A 124 -4.15 -3.13 1.67
CA ALA A 124 -5.50 -2.75 1.23
C ALA A 124 -5.82 -3.21 -0.21
N ARG A 125 -4.82 -3.14 -1.12
CA ARG A 125 -4.97 -3.64 -2.49
C ARG A 125 -5.14 -5.14 -2.54
N GLU A 126 -4.40 -5.89 -1.74
CA GLU A 126 -4.48 -7.35 -1.66
C GLU A 126 -5.86 -7.80 -1.20
N MET A 127 -6.39 -7.22 -0.11
CA MET A 127 -7.77 -7.46 0.29
C MET A 127 -8.76 -7.14 -0.83
N SER A 128 -8.58 -6.00 -1.52
CA SER A 128 -9.47 -5.57 -2.61
C SER A 128 -9.40 -6.49 -3.84
N ASP A 129 -8.23 -7.03 -4.16
CA ASP A 129 -8.04 -7.91 -5.31
C ASP A 129 -8.48 -9.36 -5.03
N MET A 130 -8.61 -9.73 -3.77
CA MET A 130 -9.05 -11.06 -3.35
C MET A 130 -10.49 -11.33 -3.82
N PRO A 131 -10.77 -12.49 -4.45
CA PRO A 131 -12.15 -12.88 -4.78
C PRO A 131 -13.03 -13.05 -3.54
N ALA A 132 -14.31 -12.70 -3.63
CA ALA A 132 -15.25 -12.70 -2.52
C ALA A 132 -15.52 -14.08 -1.87
N ASN A 133 -15.17 -15.17 -2.55
CA ASN A 133 -15.23 -16.51 -1.96
C ASN A 133 -14.03 -16.81 -1.02
N PHE A 134 -12.96 -16.00 -1.08
CA PHE A 134 -11.84 -16.02 -0.15
C PHE A 134 -11.98 -14.88 0.87
N LEU A 135 -12.18 -13.64 0.40
CA LEU A 135 -12.44 -12.50 1.28
C LEU A 135 -13.91 -12.49 1.72
N THR A 136 -14.24 -13.32 2.68
CA THR A 136 -15.58 -13.40 3.31
C THR A 136 -15.67 -12.39 4.46
N PRO A 137 -16.88 -12.13 5.03
CA PRO A 137 -17.00 -11.30 6.21
C PRO A 137 -16.14 -11.78 7.38
N ASP A 138 -16.09 -13.11 7.62
CA ASP A 138 -15.22 -13.70 8.64
C ASP A 138 -13.74 -13.37 8.39
N HIS A 139 -13.29 -13.44 7.15
CA HIS A 139 -11.91 -13.13 6.81
C HIS A 139 -11.56 -11.66 7.05
N LEU A 140 -12.48 -10.73 6.77
CA LEU A 140 -12.27 -9.31 7.13
C LEU A 140 -12.20 -9.09 8.64
N VAL A 141 -12.96 -9.86 9.41
CA VAL A 141 -12.85 -9.85 10.89
C VAL A 141 -11.48 -10.35 11.33
N ASP A 142 -10.97 -11.40 10.71
CA ASP A 142 -9.65 -11.95 11.04
C ASP A 142 -8.53 -10.96 10.67
N GLU A 143 -8.60 -10.28 9.53
CA GLU A 143 -7.69 -9.19 9.16
C GLU A 143 -7.73 -8.05 10.20
N ALA A 144 -8.91 -7.66 10.64
CA ALA A 144 -9.08 -6.64 11.66
C ALA A 144 -8.46 -7.04 13.00
N LYS A 145 -8.64 -8.31 13.42
CA LYS A 145 -8.02 -8.86 14.62
C LYS A 145 -6.50 -8.88 14.53
N MET A 146 -5.95 -9.30 13.38
CA MET A 146 -4.49 -9.32 13.18
C MET A 146 -3.89 -7.91 13.29
N VAL A 147 -4.55 -6.90 12.72
CA VAL A 147 -4.11 -5.51 12.85
C VAL A 147 -4.20 -5.03 14.30
N ALA A 148 -5.31 -5.31 14.99
CA ALA A 148 -5.49 -4.91 16.38
C ALA A 148 -4.45 -5.56 17.30
N GLU A 149 -4.19 -6.86 17.15
CA GLU A 149 -3.18 -7.61 17.91
C GLU A 149 -1.76 -7.05 17.65
N LYS A 150 -1.43 -6.78 16.40
CA LYS A 150 -0.10 -6.26 16.02
C LYS A 150 0.26 -4.96 16.74
N TYR A 151 -0.72 -4.11 16.99
CA TYR A 151 -0.51 -2.78 17.58
C TYR A 151 -1.10 -2.61 18.99
N ASP A 152 -1.49 -3.72 19.63
CA ASP A 152 -2.09 -3.72 20.99
C ASP A 152 -3.31 -2.78 21.09
N MET A 153 -4.19 -2.83 20.08
CA MET A 153 -5.41 -2.03 20.03
C MET A 153 -6.60 -2.79 20.62
N GLU A 154 -7.54 -2.05 21.22
CA GLU A 154 -8.81 -2.59 21.62
C GLU A 154 -9.66 -2.92 20.40
N ILE A 155 -10.23 -4.14 20.34
CA ILE A 155 -11.14 -4.56 19.29
C ILE A 155 -12.42 -5.17 19.86
N GLU A 156 -13.55 -4.76 19.32
CA GLU A 156 -14.88 -5.31 19.58
C GLU A 156 -15.48 -5.81 18.27
N VAL A 157 -15.98 -7.05 18.27
CA VAL A 157 -16.62 -7.67 17.12
C VAL A 157 -18.07 -7.97 17.49
N LEU A 158 -19.00 -7.22 16.94
CA LEU A 158 -20.43 -7.41 17.10
C LEU A 158 -20.92 -8.37 16.01
N ALA A 159 -21.35 -9.56 16.43
CA ALA A 159 -21.94 -10.58 15.57
C ALA A 159 -23.44 -10.32 15.36
N GLN A 160 -24.10 -11.17 14.60
CA GLN A 160 -25.51 -10.96 14.21
C GLN A 160 -26.41 -10.78 15.44
N GLU A 161 -26.23 -11.56 16.50
CA GLU A 161 -27.05 -11.47 17.72
C GLU A 161 -26.89 -10.12 18.42
N ASP A 162 -25.66 -9.62 18.53
CA ASP A 162 -25.38 -8.31 19.10
C ASP A 162 -25.97 -7.19 18.23
N LEU A 163 -25.93 -7.36 16.90
CA LEU A 163 -26.50 -6.41 15.94
C LEU A 163 -28.03 -6.37 16.01
N GLU A 164 -28.68 -7.49 16.31
CA GLU A 164 -30.13 -7.57 16.55
C GLU A 164 -30.48 -6.83 17.85
N GLU A 165 -29.69 -7.03 18.92
CA GLU A 165 -29.91 -6.39 20.22
C GLU A 165 -29.80 -4.87 20.14
N ILE A 166 -28.80 -4.33 19.44
CA ILE A 166 -28.65 -2.88 19.25
C ILE A 166 -29.56 -2.29 18.18
N GLY A 167 -30.36 -3.11 17.49
CA GLY A 167 -31.31 -2.66 16.47
C GLY A 167 -30.66 -2.22 15.15
N ALA A 168 -29.53 -2.81 14.74
CA ALA A 168 -28.83 -2.51 13.50
C ALA A 168 -29.56 -3.02 12.24
N GLY A 169 -30.86 -2.70 12.12
CA GLY A 169 -31.79 -3.28 11.16
C GLY A 169 -31.38 -3.09 9.69
N ALA A 170 -30.74 -1.98 9.34
CA ALA A 170 -30.27 -1.75 7.97
C ALA A 170 -29.14 -2.71 7.57
N LEU A 171 -28.18 -2.96 8.46
CA LEU A 171 -27.08 -3.91 8.23
C LEU A 171 -27.62 -5.34 8.12
N LEU A 172 -28.48 -5.73 9.05
CA LEU A 172 -29.15 -7.04 9.05
C LEU A 172 -29.97 -7.26 7.79
N ALA A 173 -30.71 -6.25 7.32
CA ALA A 173 -31.51 -6.33 6.09
C ALA A 173 -30.63 -6.58 4.85
N VAL A 174 -29.45 -5.98 4.76
CA VAL A 174 -28.50 -6.22 3.66
C VAL A 174 -27.98 -7.65 3.67
N ASN A 175 -27.79 -8.24 4.87
CA ASN A 175 -27.28 -9.61 5.00
C ASN A 175 -28.33 -10.71 4.81
N GLN A 176 -29.61 -10.42 4.76
CA GLN A 176 -30.69 -11.43 4.74
C GLN A 176 -30.61 -12.47 3.61
N GLY A 177 -29.99 -12.11 2.49
CA GLY A 177 -29.81 -13.00 1.34
C GLY A 177 -28.51 -13.83 1.37
N SER A 178 -27.69 -13.68 2.39
CA SER A 178 -26.40 -14.36 2.53
C SER A 178 -26.52 -15.57 3.45
N ASP A 179 -25.77 -16.62 3.15
CA ASP A 179 -25.51 -17.76 4.04
C ASP A 179 -24.29 -17.51 4.98
N ARG A 180 -23.66 -16.35 4.85
CA ARG A 180 -22.55 -15.91 5.68
C ARG A 180 -23.04 -14.95 6.77
N PRO A 181 -22.46 -15.01 7.98
CA PRO A 181 -22.80 -14.06 9.04
C PRO A 181 -22.39 -12.63 8.66
N CYS A 182 -23.00 -11.65 9.31
CA CYS A 182 -22.57 -10.26 9.24
C CYS A 182 -21.95 -9.80 10.56
N PHE A 183 -21.08 -8.80 10.46
CA PHE A 183 -20.35 -8.27 11.60
C PHE A 183 -20.28 -6.74 11.53
N MET A 184 -20.19 -6.11 12.70
CA MET A 184 -19.65 -4.76 12.84
C MET A 184 -18.39 -4.85 13.71
N VAL A 185 -17.27 -4.32 13.21
CA VAL A 185 -16.00 -4.34 13.93
C VAL A 185 -15.68 -2.92 14.37
N VAL A 186 -15.38 -2.75 15.63
CA VAL A 186 -14.93 -1.48 16.22
C VAL A 186 -13.52 -1.67 16.74
N ILE A 187 -12.57 -0.89 16.22
CA ILE A 187 -11.17 -0.90 16.68
C ILE A 187 -10.85 0.49 17.23
N ARG A 188 -10.20 0.55 18.39
CA ARG A 188 -9.79 1.80 19.03
C ARG A 188 -8.28 1.86 19.10
N TYR A 189 -7.71 2.93 18.56
CA TYR A 189 -6.33 3.30 18.71
C TYR A 189 -6.25 4.51 19.64
N ASP A 190 -5.53 4.34 20.72
CA ASP A 190 -5.36 5.38 21.75
C ASP A 190 -3.98 6.01 21.63
N GLY A 191 -3.81 6.85 20.62
CA GLY A 191 -2.56 7.58 20.35
C GLY A 191 -2.62 9.05 20.74
N GLY A 192 -3.81 9.53 21.13
CA GLY A 192 -4.07 10.91 21.48
C GLY A 192 -3.78 11.25 22.94
N LYS A 193 -4.17 12.46 23.34
CA LYS A 193 -4.08 12.91 24.73
C LYS A 193 -5.29 12.47 25.51
N GLU A 194 -5.09 12.28 26.81
CA GLU A 194 -6.21 12.06 27.75
C GLU A 194 -7.25 13.18 27.58
N ASP A 195 -8.54 12.82 27.54
CA ASP A 195 -9.70 13.72 27.43
C ASP A 195 -9.97 14.29 26.01
N GLU A 196 -9.37 13.78 24.93
CA GLU A 196 -9.73 14.14 23.56
C GLU A 196 -10.80 13.21 22.97
N ASP A 197 -11.67 13.75 22.13
CA ASP A 197 -12.69 12.96 21.41
C ASP A 197 -12.06 12.11 20.31
N TYR A 198 -12.58 10.90 20.10
CA TYR A 198 -12.14 10.04 19.01
C TYR A 198 -12.61 10.56 17.66
N THR A 199 -11.74 10.48 16.66
CA THR A 199 -12.13 10.58 15.25
C THR A 199 -12.57 9.22 14.72
N ALA A 200 -13.82 9.09 14.30
CA ALA A 200 -14.35 7.85 13.74
C ALA A 200 -14.04 7.73 12.24
N LEU A 201 -13.36 6.65 11.86
CA LEU A 201 -13.17 6.23 10.47
C LEU A 201 -14.18 5.12 10.18
N VAL A 202 -15.14 5.36 9.27
CA VAL A 202 -16.21 4.41 8.97
C VAL A 202 -15.99 3.81 7.58
N GLY A 203 -15.92 2.48 7.50
CA GLY A 203 -15.68 1.75 6.26
C GLY A 203 -16.78 0.76 5.93
N LYS A 204 -17.31 0.81 4.70
CA LYS A 204 -18.24 -0.20 4.16
C LYS A 204 -17.47 -1.47 3.84
N GLY A 205 -17.91 -2.61 4.41
CA GLY A 205 -17.29 -3.92 4.27
C GLY A 205 -18.17 -4.96 3.59
N LEU A 206 -19.01 -4.59 2.63
CA LEU A 206 -19.83 -5.52 1.89
C LEU A 206 -19.00 -6.32 0.89
N THR A 207 -18.71 -7.58 1.20
CA THR A 207 -17.74 -8.40 0.47
C THR A 207 -18.15 -8.75 -0.96
N TYR A 208 -19.47 -8.78 -1.24
CA TYR A 208 -19.99 -8.94 -2.59
C TYR A 208 -21.43 -8.40 -2.71
N ASP A 209 -21.64 -7.30 -3.41
CA ASP A 209 -22.94 -6.67 -3.56
C ASP A 209 -23.67 -7.09 -4.85
N ALA A 210 -24.62 -7.99 -4.73
CA ALA A 210 -25.49 -8.43 -5.82
C ALA A 210 -26.67 -7.48 -6.08
N GLY A 211 -26.88 -6.46 -5.26
CA GLY A 211 -28.00 -5.51 -5.35
C GLY A 211 -29.33 -6.04 -4.80
N GLY A 212 -29.33 -7.20 -4.13
CA GLY A 212 -30.54 -7.96 -3.77
C GLY A 212 -31.11 -8.72 -4.98
N TYR A 213 -31.53 -9.94 -4.77
CA TYR A 213 -32.06 -10.83 -5.84
C TYR A 213 -31.19 -10.93 -7.10
N ASN A 214 -29.87 -10.64 -6.97
CA ASN A 214 -28.93 -10.66 -8.09
C ASN A 214 -29.32 -9.71 -9.24
N ILE A 215 -29.82 -8.51 -8.93
CA ILE A 215 -30.36 -7.58 -9.95
C ILE A 215 -29.30 -6.70 -10.62
N LYS A 216 -28.08 -6.61 -10.07
CA LYS A 216 -27.00 -5.83 -10.70
C LYS A 216 -26.55 -6.50 -11.99
N SER A 217 -26.45 -5.71 -13.08
CA SER A 217 -26.02 -6.18 -14.39
C SER A 217 -24.49 -6.31 -14.52
N ASN A 218 -23.73 -5.49 -13.79
CA ASN A 218 -22.26 -5.54 -13.77
C ASN A 218 -21.76 -6.04 -12.43
N MET A 219 -21.45 -7.34 -12.36
CA MET A 219 -21.00 -8.00 -11.15
C MET A 219 -19.50 -8.04 -10.97
N HIS A 220 -18.72 -7.81 -12.03
CA HIS A 220 -17.24 -7.93 -11.99
C HIS A 220 -16.59 -7.01 -10.96
N GLY A 221 -17.10 -5.79 -10.79
CA GLY A 221 -16.57 -4.82 -9.84
C GLY A 221 -17.07 -5.02 -8.40
N MET A 222 -18.01 -5.94 -8.15
CA MET A 222 -18.69 -6.02 -6.85
C MET A 222 -17.85 -6.70 -5.74
N LYS A 223 -16.74 -7.34 -6.09
CA LYS A 223 -15.74 -7.76 -5.12
C LYS A 223 -15.04 -6.58 -4.42
N TYR A 224 -15.05 -5.39 -5.05
CA TYR A 224 -14.45 -4.16 -4.50
C TYR A 224 -15.39 -3.39 -3.56
N ASP A 225 -16.59 -3.88 -3.32
CA ASP A 225 -17.58 -3.16 -2.50
C ASP A 225 -17.26 -3.15 -0.99
N MET A 226 -16.21 -3.86 -0.62
CA MET A 226 -15.59 -3.85 0.71
C MET A 226 -14.35 -2.94 0.83
N CYS A 227 -13.92 -2.27 -0.24
CA CYS A 227 -12.73 -1.40 -0.21
C CYS A 227 -12.82 -0.29 0.83
N GLY A 228 -14.02 0.15 1.18
CA GLY A 228 -14.22 1.11 2.27
C GLY A 228 -13.68 0.59 3.60
N ALA A 229 -14.01 -0.65 3.98
CA ALA A 229 -13.50 -1.28 5.19
C ALA A 229 -12.00 -1.54 5.11
N ALA A 230 -11.50 -2.09 4.00
CA ALA A 230 -10.09 -2.33 3.79
C ALA A 230 -9.26 -1.03 3.91
N ASN A 231 -9.73 0.05 3.30
CA ASN A 231 -9.05 1.35 3.39
C ASN A 231 -9.05 1.92 4.80
N MET A 232 -10.17 1.80 5.55
CA MET A 232 -10.22 2.33 6.91
C MET A 232 -9.37 1.49 7.87
N LEU A 233 -9.35 0.17 7.71
CA LEU A 233 -8.48 -0.72 8.48
C LEU A 233 -7.00 -0.38 8.24
N CYS A 234 -6.60 -0.26 6.97
CA CYS A 234 -5.22 0.09 6.61
C CYS A 234 -4.86 1.55 6.98
N ALA A 235 -5.83 2.48 6.97
CA ALA A 235 -5.60 3.82 7.47
C ALA A 235 -5.32 3.82 8.99
N LEU A 236 -6.07 3.03 9.75
CA LEU A 236 -5.85 2.84 11.18
C LEU A 236 -4.50 2.15 11.45
N GLU A 237 -4.18 1.10 10.69
CA GLU A 237 -2.87 0.45 10.73
C GLU A 237 -1.74 1.46 10.51
N LEU A 238 -1.89 2.36 9.53
CA LEU A 238 -0.91 3.39 9.23
C LEU A 238 -0.77 4.43 10.36
N VAL A 239 -1.88 4.85 10.96
CA VAL A 239 -1.89 5.75 12.11
C VAL A 239 -1.11 5.15 13.27
N ALA A 240 -1.34 3.88 13.59
CA ALA A 240 -0.64 3.16 14.66
C ALA A 240 0.85 2.95 14.34
N GLU A 241 1.18 2.51 13.13
CA GLU A 241 2.57 2.27 12.69
C GLU A 241 3.41 3.55 12.74
N LEU A 242 2.83 4.69 12.33
CA LEU A 242 3.50 5.99 12.34
C LEU A 242 3.37 6.71 13.69
N LYS A 243 2.67 6.13 14.66
CA LYS A 243 2.42 6.71 15.99
C LYS A 243 1.87 8.14 15.91
N ILE A 244 0.84 8.31 15.08
CA ILE A 244 0.16 9.60 14.92
C ILE A 244 -0.72 9.83 16.15
N GLU A 245 -0.58 11.03 16.75
CA GLU A 245 -1.43 11.50 17.86
C GLU A 245 -2.78 12.04 17.35
#